data_da24bd6189a734f485af96b49689367a
#
_entry.id   da24bd6189a734f485af96b49689367a
#
_cell.length_a   1.000
_cell.length_b   1.000
_cell.length_c   1.000
_cell.angle_alpha   90.00
_cell.angle_beta   90.00
_cell.angle_gamma   90.00
#
_symmetry.space_group_name_H-M   'P 1'
#
loop_
_entity.id
_entity.type
_entity.pdbx_description
1 polymer ?
#
loop_
_entity_poly.entity_id
_entity_poly.type
_entity_poly.pdbx_seq_one_letter_code
_entity_poly.pdbx_strand_id
1 'polypeptide(L)'
;VQSQWVSTCAGVFSKKVFTKFHFDNQFMKYSWNEYLDFSYSIFKEHQKSLFVTPQAKYIDVATSDGRIPLKELIYMSAVYDMYIFLNRFEMTYKNILIFIWSMFGRLIINIIKILIRYPKKIKLILDYLYAPIYVMLNFSKIKKGNLDFFNKTLL
;
A
#
# COMPACT_ATOMS: atom_id res chain seq x y z
N VAL A 1 -7.97 21.33 0.78
CA VAL A 1 -6.53 21.29 1.10
C VAL A 1 -5.81 20.51 0.01
N GLN A 2 -4.67 21.01 -0.46
CA GLN A 2 -3.83 20.30 -1.41
C GLN A 2 -3.24 19.02 -0.78
N SER A 3 -3.16 17.94 -1.55
CA SER A 3 -2.60 16.67 -1.13
C SER A 3 -1.61 16.12 -2.15
N GLN A 4 -0.74 15.20 -1.71
CA GLN A 4 0.15 14.45 -2.60
C GLN A 4 -0.47 13.13 -3.06
N TRP A 5 -1.50 12.68 -2.38
CA TRP A 5 -2.26 11.49 -2.71
C TRP A 5 -3.69 11.59 -2.20
N VAL A 6 -4.61 10.86 -2.80
CA VAL A 6 -6.02 10.78 -2.41
C VAL A 6 -6.50 9.33 -2.48
N SER A 7 -7.47 8.99 -1.63
CA SER A 7 -8.12 7.68 -1.70
C SER A 7 -9.04 7.62 -2.92
N THR A 8 -8.98 6.54 -3.68
CA THR A 8 -9.89 6.33 -4.82
C THR A 8 -11.29 5.94 -4.37
N CYS A 9 -11.47 5.43 -3.14
CA CYS A 9 -12.79 5.06 -2.61
C CYS A 9 -13.75 6.25 -2.50
N ALA A 10 -13.21 7.47 -2.38
CA ALA A 10 -13.99 8.71 -2.29
C ALA A 10 -13.39 9.81 -3.20
N GLY A 11 -12.72 9.40 -4.28
CA GLY A 11 -12.08 10.31 -5.22
C GLY A 11 -12.95 10.57 -6.46
N VAL A 12 -12.93 11.81 -6.94
CA VAL A 12 -13.48 12.20 -8.24
C VAL A 12 -12.33 12.63 -9.13
N PHE A 13 -12.21 12.01 -10.28
CA PHE A 13 -11.14 12.29 -11.24
C PHE A 13 -11.74 12.79 -12.56
N SER A 14 -11.09 13.77 -13.17
CA SER A 14 -11.44 14.18 -14.55
C SER A 14 -11.19 13.01 -15.50
N LYS A 15 -12.09 12.81 -16.47
CA LYS A 15 -11.93 11.80 -17.53
C LYS A 15 -10.58 11.92 -18.25
N LYS A 16 -10.05 13.13 -18.40
CA LYS A 16 -8.75 13.40 -19.05
C LYS A 16 -7.58 12.75 -18.30
N VAL A 17 -7.71 12.48 -17.00
CA VAL A 17 -6.65 11.80 -16.23
C VAL A 17 -6.41 10.40 -16.79
N PHE A 18 -7.48 9.69 -17.13
CA PHE A 18 -7.42 8.30 -17.62
C PHE A 18 -6.92 8.16 -19.08
N THR A 19 -6.68 9.24 -19.80
CA THR A 19 -5.99 9.19 -21.11
C THR A 19 -4.48 8.95 -20.95
N LYS A 20 -3.92 9.24 -19.77
CA LYS A 20 -2.47 9.17 -19.52
C LYS A 20 -2.12 8.27 -18.34
N PHE A 21 -2.92 8.31 -17.27
CA PHE A 21 -2.66 7.57 -16.05
C PHE A 21 -3.61 6.38 -15.94
N HIS A 22 -3.06 5.24 -15.61
CA HIS A 22 -3.82 3.99 -15.43
C HIS A 22 -3.44 3.36 -14.09
N PHE A 23 -4.36 2.58 -13.53
CA PHE A 23 -4.03 1.71 -12.40
C PHE A 23 -3.03 0.65 -12.86
N ASP A 24 -2.07 0.36 -12.01
CA ASP A 24 -1.05 -0.64 -12.31
C ASP A 24 -1.61 -2.06 -12.12
N ASN A 25 -1.60 -2.86 -13.19
CA ASN A 25 -2.12 -4.22 -13.21
C ASN A 25 -1.34 -5.21 -12.30
N GLN A 26 -0.22 -4.78 -11.73
CA GLN A 26 0.50 -5.57 -10.72
C GLN A 26 -0.24 -5.62 -9.38
N PHE A 27 -1.10 -4.63 -9.09
CA PHE A 27 -1.95 -4.66 -7.90
C PHE A 27 -3.16 -5.56 -8.15
N MET A 28 -3.24 -6.68 -7.43
CA MET A 28 -4.32 -7.65 -7.59
C MET A 28 -5.11 -7.82 -6.28
N LYS A 29 -6.30 -8.43 -6.39
CA LYS A 29 -7.21 -8.70 -5.28
C LYS A 29 -7.61 -7.43 -4.52
N TYR A 30 -7.28 -7.34 -3.23
CA TYR A 30 -7.60 -6.21 -2.39
C TYR A 30 -6.79 -4.95 -2.75
N SER A 31 -5.82 -5.09 -3.65
CA SER A 31 -5.05 -3.99 -4.26
C SER A 31 -4.52 -2.97 -3.25
N TRP A 32 -3.88 -3.46 -2.18
CA TRP A 32 -3.36 -2.60 -1.11
C TRP A 32 -2.53 -1.44 -1.66
N ASN A 33 -2.95 -0.21 -1.34
CA ASN A 33 -2.28 1.03 -1.74
C ASN A 33 -2.23 1.32 -3.27
N GLU A 34 -3.01 0.67 -4.12
CA GLU A 34 -3.07 1.03 -5.55
C GLU A 34 -3.47 2.50 -5.75
N TYR A 35 -4.36 3.01 -4.89
CA TYR A 35 -4.76 4.42 -4.91
C TYR A 35 -3.59 5.38 -4.62
N LEU A 36 -2.66 4.99 -3.76
CA LEU A 36 -1.46 5.74 -3.47
C LEU A 36 -0.57 5.78 -4.73
N ASP A 37 -0.34 4.64 -5.36
CA ASP A 37 0.43 4.52 -6.59
C ASP A 37 -0.16 5.39 -7.72
N PHE A 38 -1.44 5.26 -7.96
CA PHE A 38 -2.16 6.00 -9.00
C PHE A 38 -2.14 7.50 -8.75
N SER A 39 -2.57 7.96 -7.57
CA SER A 39 -2.68 9.38 -7.27
C SER A 39 -1.31 10.05 -7.15
N TYR A 40 -0.30 9.36 -6.60
CA TYR A 40 1.05 9.89 -6.53
C TYR A 40 1.70 10.03 -7.91
N SER A 41 1.37 9.15 -8.85
CA SER A 41 1.81 9.26 -10.25
C SER A 41 1.27 10.55 -10.90
N ILE A 42 0.00 10.89 -10.64
CA ILE A 42 -0.61 12.14 -11.08
C ILE A 42 0.09 13.34 -10.42
N PHE A 43 0.31 13.28 -9.10
CA PHE A 43 0.97 14.35 -8.36
C PHE A 43 2.38 14.65 -8.89
N LYS A 44 3.17 13.63 -9.22
CA LYS A 44 4.53 13.82 -9.76
C LYS A 44 4.57 14.64 -11.03
N GLU A 45 3.61 14.47 -11.92
CA GLU A 45 3.53 15.22 -13.17
C GLU A 45 2.76 16.54 -13.05
N HIS A 46 1.71 16.52 -12.26
CA HIS A 46 0.79 17.64 -12.09
C HIS A 46 0.72 18.05 -10.62
N GLN A 47 1.77 18.69 -10.13
CA GLN A 47 1.78 19.27 -8.79
C GLN A 47 0.58 20.22 -8.62
N LYS A 48 -0.02 20.24 -7.44
CA LYS A 48 -1.21 21.05 -7.11
C LYS A 48 -2.50 20.63 -7.82
N SER A 49 -2.60 19.42 -8.35
CA SER A 49 -3.80 18.89 -9.01
C SER A 49 -4.69 18.04 -8.10
N LEU A 50 -4.18 17.59 -6.95
CA LEU A 50 -4.92 16.76 -6.01
C LEU A 50 -5.37 17.58 -4.80
N PHE A 51 -6.66 17.50 -4.49
CA PHE A 51 -7.27 18.25 -3.39
C PHE A 51 -8.15 17.35 -2.53
N VAL A 52 -8.13 17.61 -1.23
CA VAL A 52 -9.04 17.02 -0.26
C VAL A 52 -9.97 18.10 0.26
N THR A 53 -11.27 17.83 0.26
CA THR A 53 -12.28 18.76 0.79
C THR A 53 -13.04 18.14 1.97
N PRO A 54 -13.17 18.84 3.10
CA PRO A 54 -13.97 18.37 4.23
C PRO A 54 -15.49 18.50 3.99
N GLN A 55 -15.91 19.23 2.94
CA GLN A 55 -17.32 19.39 2.61
C GLN A 55 -17.92 18.13 1.96
N ALA A 56 -17.12 17.34 1.26
CA ALA A 56 -17.56 16.06 0.71
C ALA A 56 -17.42 14.97 1.77
N LYS A 57 -18.53 14.34 2.11
CA LYS A 57 -18.59 13.25 3.08
C LYS A 57 -19.12 12.00 2.41
N TYR A 58 -18.62 10.85 2.79
CA TYR A 58 -19.15 9.54 2.40
C TYR A 58 -19.23 8.63 3.62
N ILE A 59 -20.09 7.64 3.54
CA ILE A 59 -20.23 6.61 4.56
C ILE A 59 -19.65 5.33 3.98
N ASP A 60 -18.60 4.82 4.63
CA ASP A 60 -18.04 3.52 4.31
C ASP A 60 -18.83 2.44 5.08
N VAL A 61 -19.68 1.70 4.36
CA VAL A 61 -20.41 0.56 4.90
C VAL A 61 -19.51 -0.67 4.81
N ALA A 62 -18.67 -0.84 5.83
CA ALA A 62 -17.76 -1.96 5.90
C ALA A 62 -18.54 -3.29 6.03
N THR A 63 -18.50 -4.11 4.99
CA THR A 63 -19.02 -5.48 5.01
C THR A 63 -17.89 -6.47 5.30
N SER A 64 -18.23 -7.69 5.73
CA SER A 64 -17.26 -8.79 5.86
C SER A 64 -16.87 -9.35 4.50
N ASP A 65 -17.72 -9.16 3.49
CA ASP A 65 -17.55 -9.71 2.16
C ASP A 65 -16.42 -9.02 1.40
N GLY A 66 -15.62 -9.81 0.70
CA GLY A 66 -14.47 -9.29 -0.06
C GLY A 66 -13.23 -8.97 0.77
N ARG A 67 -13.25 -9.20 2.08
CA ARG A 67 -12.05 -9.03 2.91
C ARG A 67 -11.13 -10.24 2.80
N ILE A 68 -9.86 -9.98 2.51
CA ILE A 68 -8.85 -11.02 2.52
C ILE A 68 -8.44 -11.38 3.96
N PRO A 69 -7.95 -12.62 4.20
CA PRO A 69 -7.38 -13.00 5.47
C PRO A 69 -6.30 -12.04 5.95
N LEU A 70 -6.26 -11.75 7.25
CA LEU A 70 -5.29 -10.80 7.82
C LEU A 70 -3.84 -11.18 7.54
N LYS A 71 -3.53 -12.48 7.50
CA LYS A 71 -2.21 -12.98 7.11
C LYS A 71 -1.85 -12.52 5.69
N GLU A 72 -2.74 -12.73 4.72
CA GLU A 72 -2.51 -12.31 3.33
C GLU A 72 -2.34 -10.79 3.24
N LEU A 73 -3.14 -10.03 3.99
CA LEU A 73 -3.01 -8.57 4.04
C LEU A 73 -1.65 -8.12 4.56
N ILE A 74 -1.06 -8.82 5.55
CA ILE A 74 0.27 -8.52 6.10
C ILE A 74 1.33 -8.65 5.00
N TYR A 75 1.34 -9.78 4.28
CA TYR A 75 2.32 -9.99 3.19
C TYR A 75 2.05 -9.04 2.02
N MET A 76 0.79 -8.84 1.65
CA MET A 76 0.39 -7.93 0.58
C MET A 76 0.85 -6.50 0.86
N SER A 77 0.62 -5.99 2.09
CA SER A 77 1.08 -4.65 2.45
C SER A 77 2.60 -4.52 2.37
N ALA A 78 3.35 -5.53 2.84
CA ALA A 78 4.80 -5.48 2.80
C ALA A 78 5.36 -5.50 1.36
N VAL A 79 4.81 -6.36 0.49
CA VAL A 79 5.25 -6.49 -0.91
C VAL A 79 4.88 -5.25 -1.72
N TYR A 80 3.64 -4.77 -1.61
CA TYR A 80 3.17 -3.63 -2.39
C TYR A 80 3.77 -2.31 -1.90
N ASP A 81 3.99 -2.13 -0.61
CA ASP A 81 4.70 -0.96 -0.09
C ASP A 81 6.14 -0.88 -0.63
N MET A 82 6.85 -2.01 -0.64
CA MET A 82 8.20 -2.08 -1.23
C MET A 82 8.17 -1.81 -2.74
N TYR A 83 7.20 -2.39 -3.45
CA TYR A 83 7.01 -2.16 -4.89
C TYR A 83 6.79 -0.67 -5.21
N ILE A 84 5.87 -0.02 -4.50
CA ILE A 84 5.60 1.42 -4.66
C ILE A 84 6.86 2.23 -4.34
N PHE A 85 7.54 1.91 -3.24
CA PHE A 85 8.76 2.61 -2.85
C PHE A 85 9.81 2.56 -3.96
N LEU A 86 10.08 1.37 -4.51
CA LEU A 86 11.11 1.18 -5.53
C LEU A 86 10.76 1.81 -6.88
N ASN A 87 9.48 1.89 -7.24
CA ASN A 87 9.05 2.34 -8.56
C ASN A 87 8.60 3.81 -8.60
N ARG A 88 8.20 4.38 -7.47
CA ARG A 88 7.64 5.75 -7.43
C ARG A 88 8.53 6.76 -6.74
N PHE A 89 9.35 6.32 -5.78
CA PHE A 89 10.19 7.23 -5.02
C PHE A 89 11.64 7.22 -5.52
N GLU A 90 12.29 8.37 -5.42
CA GLU A 90 13.73 8.47 -5.67
C GLU A 90 14.51 7.73 -4.59
N MET A 91 15.49 6.92 -4.99
CA MET A 91 16.31 6.11 -4.09
C MET A 91 17.42 6.96 -3.43
N THR A 92 17.00 8.09 -2.82
CA THR A 92 17.90 8.91 -2.01
C THR A 92 18.11 8.28 -0.64
N TYR A 93 19.24 8.54 -0.02
CA TYR A 93 19.55 8.08 1.34
C TYR A 93 18.45 8.47 2.34
N LYS A 94 17.94 9.71 2.24
CA LYS A 94 16.85 10.21 3.07
C LYS A 94 15.56 9.39 2.89
N ASN A 95 15.17 9.11 1.66
CA ASN A 95 13.94 8.36 1.38
C ASN A 95 14.06 6.92 1.85
N ILE A 96 15.23 6.30 1.70
CA ILE A 96 15.51 4.95 2.21
C ILE A 96 15.37 4.91 3.73
N LEU A 97 15.97 5.85 4.45
CA LEU A 97 15.88 5.93 5.91
C LEU A 97 14.42 6.13 6.38
N ILE A 98 13.67 7.04 5.74
CA ILE A 98 12.26 7.29 6.07
C ILE A 98 11.43 6.02 5.83
N PHE A 99 11.67 5.31 4.71
CA PHE A 99 10.96 4.08 4.41
C PHE A 99 11.22 2.99 5.44
N ILE A 100 12.51 2.74 5.77
CA ILE A 100 12.91 1.77 6.79
C ILE A 100 12.27 2.13 8.14
N TRP A 101 12.37 3.39 8.56
CA TRP A 101 11.78 3.88 9.80
C TRP A 101 10.26 3.67 9.84
N SER A 102 9.57 3.96 8.73
CA SER A 102 8.13 3.75 8.60
C SER A 102 7.75 2.27 8.70
N MET A 103 8.53 1.37 8.08
CA MET A 103 8.30 -0.07 8.19
C MET A 103 8.48 -0.56 9.64
N PHE A 104 9.55 -0.14 10.31
CA PHE A 104 9.79 -0.48 11.73
C PHE A 104 8.69 0.06 12.64
N GLY A 105 8.31 1.32 12.48
CA GLY A 105 7.25 1.93 13.28
C GLY A 105 5.92 1.17 13.13
N ARG A 106 5.56 0.80 11.90
CA ARG A 106 4.36 0.02 11.62
C ARG A 106 4.42 -1.39 12.23
N LEU A 107 5.57 -2.05 12.15
CA LEU A 107 5.79 -3.35 12.76
C LEU A 107 5.56 -3.29 14.28
N ILE A 108 6.20 -2.36 14.96
CA ILE A 108 6.07 -2.17 16.41
C ILE A 108 4.61 -1.89 16.81
N ILE A 109 3.95 -0.94 16.12
CA ILE A 109 2.56 -0.58 16.40
C ILE A 109 1.63 -1.79 16.23
N ASN A 110 1.82 -2.60 15.18
CA ASN A 110 0.99 -3.77 14.95
C ASN A 110 1.22 -4.86 15.99
N ILE A 111 2.46 -5.11 16.40
CA ILE A 111 2.78 -6.04 17.50
C ILE A 111 2.11 -5.58 18.80
N ILE A 112 2.24 -4.30 19.16
CA ILE A 112 1.60 -3.73 20.36
C ILE A 112 0.07 -3.88 20.28
N LYS A 113 -0.54 -3.58 19.13
CA LYS A 113 -1.99 -3.76 18.92
C LYS A 113 -2.42 -5.21 19.10
N ILE A 114 -1.64 -6.18 18.63
CA ILE A 114 -1.94 -7.61 18.80
C ILE A 114 -1.87 -7.98 20.28
N LEU A 115 -0.82 -7.61 20.97
CA LEU A 115 -0.62 -7.96 22.37
C LEU A 115 -1.72 -7.37 23.27
N ILE A 116 -2.08 -6.11 23.06
CA ILE A 116 -3.05 -5.40 23.93
C ILE A 116 -4.50 -5.71 23.53
N ARG A 117 -4.81 -5.65 22.23
CA ARG A 117 -6.21 -5.65 21.76
C ARG A 117 -6.68 -6.97 21.20
N TYR A 118 -5.76 -7.81 20.71
CA TYR A 118 -6.08 -9.05 20.03
C TYR A 118 -5.22 -10.24 20.46
N PRO A 119 -5.13 -10.56 21.78
CA PRO A 119 -4.21 -11.60 22.27
C PRO A 119 -4.45 -12.98 21.64
N LYS A 120 -5.70 -13.27 21.21
CA LYS A 120 -6.03 -14.51 20.49
C LYS A 120 -5.36 -14.61 19.11
N LYS A 121 -4.85 -13.49 18.56
CA LYS A 121 -4.17 -13.41 17.26
C LYS A 121 -2.65 -13.37 17.37
N ILE A 122 -2.08 -13.77 18.51
CA ILE A 122 -0.63 -13.71 18.79
C ILE A 122 0.22 -14.41 17.71
N LYS A 123 -0.31 -15.45 17.08
CA LYS A 123 0.38 -16.15 15.98
C LYS A 123 0.69 -15.24 14.77
N LEU A 124 -0.09 -14.17 14.57
CA LEU A 124 0.16 -13.21 13.49
C LEU A 124 1.43 -12.37 13.73
N ILE A 125 1.97 -12.33 14.95
CA ILE A 125 3.25 -11.65 15.21
C ILE A 125 4.35 -12.27 14.35
N LEU A 126 4.36 -13.59 14.21
CA LEU A 126 5.32 -14.28 13.34
C LEU A 126 5.16 -13.84 11.88
N ASP A 127 3.92 -13.71 11.38
CA ASP A 127 3.70 -13.23 10.02
C ASP A 127 4.22 -11.79 9.82
N TYR A 128 4.02 -10.91 10.81
CA TYR A 128 4.60 -9.55 10.77
C TYR A 128 6.12 -9.53 10.79
N LEU A 129 6.77 -10.47 11.47
CA LEU A 129 8.24 -10.59 11.49
C LEU A 129 8.77 -11.22 10.21
N TYR A 130 8.05 -12.19 9.64
CA TYR A 130 8.47 -12.88 8.41
C TYR A 130 8.19 -12.09 7.14
N ALA A 131 7.16 -11.23 7.11
CA ALA A 131 6.82 -10.47 5.91
C ALA A 131 7.98 -9.59 5.38
N PRO A 132 8.73 -8.84 6.20
CA PRO A 132 9.93 -8.13 5.74
C PRO A 132 11.00 -9.07 5.17
N ILE A 133 11.22 -10.24 5.80
CA ILE A 133 12.17 -11.24 5.31
C ILE A 133 11.73 -11.76 3.95
N TYR A 134 10.45 -12.07 3.79
CA TYR A 134 9.88 -12.50 2.52
C TYR A 134 10.10 -11.46 1.40
N VAL A 135 9.91 -10.18 1.70
CA VAL A 135 10.20 -9.07 0.79
C VAL A 135 11.67 -9.05 0.39
N MET A 136 12.58 -9.19 1.35
CA MET A 136 14.02 -9.21 1.09
C MET A 136 14.44 -10.39 0.20
N LEU A 137 13.91 -11.59 0.45
CA LEU A 137 14.17 -12.78 -0.37
C LEU A 137 13.68 -12.61 -1.83
N ASN A 138 12.64 -11.81 -2.04
CA ASN A 138 12.08 -11.54 -3.37
C ASN A 138 12.42 -10.14 -3.91
N PHE A 139 13.35 -9.43 -3.27
CA PHE A 139 13.68 -8.04 -3.60
C PHE A 139 13.99 -7.83 -5.10
N SER A 140 14.77 -8.73 -5.69
CA SER A 140 15.14 -8.64 -7.12
C SER A 140 13.93 -8.71 -8.05
N LYS A 141 12.91 -9.52 -7.73
CA LYS A 141 11.68 -9.64 -8.51
C LYS A 141 10.82 -8.38 -8.36
N ILE A 142 10.67 -7.91 -7.12
CA ILE A 142 9.92 -6.68 -6.80
C ILE A 142 10.54 -5.48 -7.51
N LYS A 143 11.87 -5.35 -7.47
CA LYS A 143 12.61 -4.28 -8.14
C LYS A 143 12.43 -4.29 -9.67
N LYS A 144 12.27 -5.47 -10.27
CA LYS A 144 11.99 -5.62 -11.70
C LYS A 144 10.53 -5.37 -12.08
N GLY A 145 9.67 -5.04 -11.12
CA GLY A 145 8.24 -4.84 -11.34
C GLY A 145 7.44 -6.12 -11.56
N ASN A 146 8.01 -7.28 -11.24
CA ASN A 146 7.32 -8.55 -11.42
C ASN A 146 6.79 -9.05 -10.06
N LEU A 147 5.48 -8.95 -9.87
CA LEU A 147 4.77 -9.43 -8.69
C LEU A 147 4.03 -10.76 -8.91
N ASP A 148 4.17 -11.40 -10.06
CA ASP A 148 3.53 -12.69 -10.38
C ASP A 148 3.82 -13.77 -9.33
N PHE A 149 5.04 -13.80 -8.78
CA PHE A 149 5.44 -14.76 -7.76
C PHE A 149 4.57 -14.65 -6.51
N PHE A 150 4.11 -13.44 -6.19
CA PHE A 150 3.24 -13.16 -5.05
C PHE A 150 1.76 -13.31 -5.43
N ASN A 151 1.36 -12.71 -6.54
CA ASN A 151 -0.02 -12.70 -6.99
C ASN A 151 -0.56 -14.11 -7.27
N LYS A 152 0.26 -15.02 -7.81
CA LYS A 152 -0.11 -16.43 -8.05
C LYS A 152 -0.25 -17.26 -6.77
N THR A 153 0.46 -16.90 -5.71
CA THR A 153 0.33 -17.61 -4.42
C THR A 153 -0.91 -17.22 -3.63
N LEU A 154 -1.54 -16.12 -4.01
CA LEU A 154 -2.78 -15.64 -3.40
C LEU A 154 -4.04 -16.21 -4.09
N LEU A 155 -3.89 -16.90 -5.22
CA LEU A 155 -4.97 -17.56 -5.95
C LEU A 155 -5.23 -18.94 -5.36
#